data_f9ce297e4e8bc088526a327e93f822d2
#
_entry.id   f9ce297e4e8bc088526a327e93f822d2
#
_cell.length_a   1.000
_cell.length_b   1.000
_cell.length_c   1.000
_cell.angle_alpha   90.00
_cell.angle_beta   90.00
_cell.angle_gamma   90.00
#
_symmetry.space_group_name_H-M   'P 1'
#
loop_
_entity.id
_entity.type
_entity.pdbx_description
1 polymer ?
#
loop_
_entity_poly.entity_id
_entity_poly.type
_entity_poly.pdbx_seq_one_letter_code
_entity_poly.pdbx_strand_id
1 'polypeptide(L)'
;MGASNPFIYGEVVTATAFADRDTERGRLERDLAEGQKVFLISPRRYGKSSLVRGVMKALAAQRILTVEVTVAASSSYVAFLEAYARALVSAETPVGKLQRWAAELLHAVRPETRFDAPGSGAGPRFSVAFPSVRTARDTARLAAEVFALPGRIAAARRQRMAIALDEFQTIASFDGGNVEHALRSAVQEQRSVGYVFAGSEPSLMERMLTPRRPFYKAGPVMRLEKIDEQTFADFIDARFAASGLRAEEGLGAAIVELAENVPYDVQRLAHETWDDVRAAGRKSAGLEDLHLTLSRLLNQQHMVFEESWQRLTLAQRAVLRAIVLEGGRELLSADVRSRHRLPGASSVQSALSALVRQDVVMKEQGCYVVNDSLYREWMARRTF
;
A
#
# COMPACT_ATOMS: atom_id res chain seq x y z
N MET A 1 -13.73 -32.49 -5.44
CA MET A 1 -13.65 -31.07 -5.03
C MET A 1 -13.24 -30.24 -6.25
N GLY A 2 -14.01 -29.24 -6.66
CA GLY A 2 -13.62 -28.37 -7.78
C GLY A 2 -12.34 -27.62 -7.43
N ALA A 3 -11.46 -27.39 -8.43
CA ALA A 3 -10.28 -26.56 -8.23
C ALA A 3 -10.72 -25.17 -7.75
N SER A 4 -10.06 -24.63 -6.70
CA SER A 4 -10.28 -23.27 -6.25
C SER A 4 -9.61 -22.27 -7.23
N ASN A 5 -10.16 -21.08 -7.32
CA ASN A 5 -9.56 -20.02 -8.13
C ASN A 5 -8.13 -19.73 -7.62
N PRO A 6 -7.10 -19.80 -8.49
CA PRO A 6 -5.70 -19.62 -8.06
C PRO A 6 -5.28 -18.15 -7.94
N PHE A 7 -6.13 -17.22 -8.37
CA PHE A 7 -5.85 -15.78 -8.35
C PHE A 7 -6.52 -15.11 -7.17
N ILE A 8 -5.81 -14.17 -6.54
CA ILE A 8 -6.28 -13.50 -5.32
C ILE A 8 -6.15 -11.98 -5.53
N TYR A 9 -7.24 -11.27 -5.33
CA TYR A 9 -7.28 -9.81 -5.31
C TYR A 9 -8.20 -9.29 -4.18
N GLY A 10 -8.06 -8.03 -3.81
CA GLY A 10 -8.87 -7.42 -2.75
C GLY A 10 -8.43 -7.76 -1.33
N GLU A 11 -7.55 -8.71 -1.17
CA GLU A 11 -6.97 -9.11 0.11
C GLU A 11 -5.45 -9.26 0.02
N VAL A 12 -4.81 -9.51 1.16
CA VAL A 12 -3.36 -9.69 1.21
C VAL A 12 -2.98 -11.05 0.65
N VAL A 13 -2.20 -11.01 -0.42
CA VAL A 13 -1.75 -12.21 -1.14
C VAL A 13 -0.74 -12.98 -0.29
N THR A 14 -0.92 -14.30 -0.18
CA THR A 14 0.03 -15.19 0.50
C THR A 14 1.22 -15.54 -0.40
N ALA A 15 2.32 -16.02 0.19
CA ALA A 15 3.58 -16.28 -0.51
C ALA A 15 3.44 -17.13 -1.79
N THR A 16 2.51 -18.10 -1.80
CA THR A 16 2.29 -18.97 -2.97
C THR A 16 1.53 -18.29 -4.12
N ALA A 17 0.82 -17.21 -3.85
CA ALA A 17 0.07 -16.43 -4.85
C ALA A 17 0.79 -15.13 -5.25
N PHE A 18 2.01 -14.94 -4.79
CA PHE A 18 2.83 -13.77 -5.11
C PHE A 18 3.53 -13.99 -6.46
N ALA A 19 3.34 -13.09 -7.39
CA ALA A 19 4.08 -13.09 -8.64
C ALA A 19 5.38 -12.33 -8.44
N ASP A 20 6.52 -12.97 -8.64
CA ASP A 20 7.86 -12.38 -8.50
C ASP A 20 8.02 -11.51 -7.22
N ARG A 21 9.09 -11.01 -6.81
CA ARG A 21 9.41 -10.22 -5.61
C ARG A 21 10.29 -10.97 -4.61
N ASP A 22 10.82 -12.12 -4.99
CA ASP A 22 11.69 -12.87 -4.10
C ASP A 22 12.97 -12.08 -3.76
N THR A 23 13.47 -11.29 -4.69
CA THR A 23 14.63 -10.41 -4.50
C THR A 23 14.33 -9.32 -3.48
N GLU A 24 13.23 -8.59 -3.66
CA GLU A 24 12.83 -7.52 -2.75
C GLU A 24 12.45 -8.08 -1.37
N ARG A 25 11.77 -9.22 -1.34
CA ARG A 25 11.42 -9.92 -0.11
C ARG A 25 12.67 -10.34 0.68
N GLY A 26 13.61 -11.03 0.02
CA GLY A 26 14.85 -11.51 0.67
C GLY A 26 15.73 -10.35 1.15
N ARG A 27 15.77 -9.23 0.40
CA ARG A 27 16.49 -8.04 0.82
C ARG A 27 15.83 -7.37 2.02
N LEU A 28 14.51 -7.13 1.97
CA LEU A 28 13.77 -6.49 3.06
C LEU A 28 13.83 -7.32 4.34
N GLU A 29 13.73 -8.65 4.22
CA GLU A 29 13.83 -9.58 5.35
C GLU A 29 15.19 -9.49 6.03
N ARG A 30 16.30 -9.51 5.27
CA ARG A 30 17.66 -9.34 5.82
C ARG A 30 17.84 -7.97 6.47
N ASP A 31 17.47 -6.91 5.77
CA ASP A 31 17.62 -5.53 6.26
C ASP A 31 16.90 -5.35 7.61
N LEU A 32 15.66 -5.83 7.73
CA LEU A 32 14.89 -5.75 8.98
C LEU A 32 15.47 -6.64 10.09
N ALA A 33 15.89 -7.86 9.75
CA ALA A 33 16.55 -8.76 10.71
C ALA A 33 17.85 -8.17 11.26
N GLU A 34 18.56 -7.36 10.48
CA GLU A 34 19.81 -6.68 10.88
C GLU A 34 19.56 -5.35 11.62
N GLY A 35 18.30 -4.92 11.76
CA GLY A 35 17.94 -3.68 12.44
C GLY A 35 18.02 -2.44 11.55
N GLN A 36 18.01 -2.59 10.22
CA GLN A 36 18.02 -1.47 9.26
C GLN A 36 16.67 -0.71 9.25
N LYS A 37 16.70 0.53 8.73
CA LYS A 37 15.56 1.44 8.62
C LYS A 37 15.24 1.65 7.15
N VAL A 38 14.38 0.81 6.59
CA VAL A 38 14.08 0.78 5.16
C VAL A 38 12.89 1.66 4.83
N PHE A 39 13.01 2.50 3.80
CA PHE A 39 11.89 3.27 3.23
C PHE A 39 11.38 2.52 2.01
N LEU A 40 10.20 1.91 2.13
CA LEU A 40 9.55 1.17 1.05
C LEU A 40 8.54 2.07 0.35
N ILE A 41 8.86 2.48 -0.86
CA ILE A 41 8.03 3.37 -1.69
C ILE A 41 7.40 2.57 -2.81
N SER A 42 6.11 2.67 -2.95
CA SER A 42 5.36 1.94 -3.97
C SER A 42 4.07 2.68 -4.29
N PRO A 43 3.66 2.80 -5.54
CA PRO A 43 2.30 3.20 -5.86
C PRO A 43 1.27 2.27 -5.22
N ARG A 44 0.03 2.72 -5.12
CA ARG A 44 -1.08 1.87 -4.67
C ARG A 44 -1.25 0.67 -5.59
N ARG A 45 -1.73 -0.45 -5.06
CA ARG A 45 -2.04 -1.67 -5.83
C ARG A 45 -0.83 -2.45 -6.37
N TYR A 46 0.42 -2.07 -6.02
CA TYR A 46 1.66 -2.75 -6.44
C TYR A 46 2.09 -3.90 -5.51
N GLY A 47 1.26 -4.30 -4.56
CA GLY A 47 1.54 -5.42 -3.67
C GLY A 47 2.38 -5.09 -2.43
N LYS A 48 2.62 -3.80 -2.12
CA LYS A 48 3.39 -3.32 -0.96
C LYS A 48 3.00 -4.00 0.36
N SER A 49 1.71 -3.96 0.71
CA SER A 49 1.23 -4.51 1.99
C SER A 49 1.35 -6.03 2.05
N SER A 50 1.19 -6.72 0.91
CA SER A 50 1.41 -8.16 0.81
C SER A 50 2.88 -8.52 1.01
N LEU A 51 3.81 -7.76 0.40
CA LEU A 51 5.25 -7.92 0.60
C LEU A 51 5.63 -7.74 2.07
N VAL A 52 5.22 -6.62 2.68
CA VAL A 52 5.51 -6.32 4.09
C VAL A 52 4.99 -7.43 5.00
N ARG A 53 3.73 -7.84 4.86
CA ARG A 53 3.17 -8.92 5.70
C ARG A 53 3.86 -10.26 5.49
N GLY A 54 4.23 -10.59 4.25
CA GLY A 54 5.02 -11.79 3.95
C GLY A 54 6.35 -11.80 4.67
N VAL A 55 7.07 -10.68 4.65
CA VAL A 55 8.35 -10.50 5.35
C VAL A 55 8.16 -10.54 6.87
N MET A 56 7.15 -9.82 7.41
CA MET A 56 6.88 -9.84 8.86
C MET A 56 6.56 -11.25 9.36
N LYS A 57 5.79 -12.03 8.59
CA LYS A 57 5.52 -13.44 8.90
C LYS A 57 6.78 -14.31 8.89
N ALA A 58 7.68 -14.11 7.92
CA ALA A 58 8.94 -14.84 7.85
C ALA A 58 9.86 -14.49 9.02
N LEU A 59 9.95 -13.21 9.40
CA LEU A 59 10.71 -12.76 10.56
C LEU A 59 10.15 -13.31 11.89
N ALA A 60 8.82 -13.36 12.03
CA ALA A 60 8.18 -13.97 13.20
C ALA A 60 8.54 -15.46 13.34
N ALA A 61 8.62 -16.20 12.22
CA ALA A 61 9.07 -17.59 12.21
C ALA A 61 10.54 -17.74 12.66
N GLN A 62 11.36 -16.70 12.47
CA GLN A 62 12.75 -16.61 12.97
C GLN A 62 12.85 -16.12 14.42
N ARG A 63 11.75 -16.04 15.13
CA ARG A 63 11.66 -15.54 16.53
C ARG A 63 12.04 -14.07 16.68
N ILE A 64 11.88 -13.26 15.64
CA ILE A 64 11.97 -11.81 15.70
C ILE A 64 10.57 -11.28 16.08
N LEU A 65 10.48 -10.39 17.04
CA LEU A 65 9.20 -9.76 17.40
C LEU A 65 8.74 -8.85 16.25
N THR A 66 7.51 -9.03 15.79
CA THR A 66 6.98 -8.26 14.67
C THR A 66 5.79 -7.41 15.08
N VAL A 67 5.78 -6.15 14.64
CA VAL A 67 4.70 -5.19 14.90
C VAL A 67 4.33 -4.47 13.62
N GLU A 68 3.04 -4.41 13.32
CA GLU A 68 2.50 -3.70 12.16
C GLU A 68 1.52 -2.62 12.61
N VAL A 69 1.68 -1.40 12.10
CA VAL A 69 0.80 -0.26 12.38
C VAL A 69 0.52 0.50 11.10
N THR A 70 -0.76 0.76 10.83
CA THR A 70 -1.17 1.64 9.73
C THR A 70 -1.35 3.05 10.25
N VAL A 71 -0.49 3.98 9.84
CA VAL A 71 -0.49 5.38 10.31
C VAL A 71 -1.79 6.09 9.93
N ALA A 72 -2.26 5.87 8.70
CA ALA A 72 -3.48 6.48 8.16
C ALA A 72 -4.78 6.08 8.90
N ALA A 73 -4.75 5.00 9.69
CA ALA A 73 -5.90 4.60 10.51
C ALA A 73 -6.12 5.50 11.74
N SER A 74 -5.19 6.42 12.02
CA SER A 74 -5.22 7.30 13.17
C SER A 74 -5.70 8.71 12.79
N SER A 75 -6.68 9.24 13.53
CA SER A 75 -7.27 10.55 13.28
C SER A 75 -6.45 11.72 13.83
N SER A 76 -5.47 11.45 14.70
CA SER A 76 -4.62 12.46 15.32
C SER A 76 -3.28 11.88 15.77
N TYR A 77 -2.34 12.76 16.14
CA TYR A 77 -1.04 12.34 16.64
C TYR A 77 -1.17 11.47 17.92
N VAL A 78 -2.01 11.88 18.87
CA VAL A 78 -2.23 11.11 20.11
C VAL A 78 -2.85 9.74 19.76
N ALA A 79 -3.84 9.69 18.88
CA ALA A 79 -4.43 8.43 18.44
C ALA A 79 -3.41 7.50 17.76
N PHE A 80 -2.45 8.05 17.00
CA PHE A 80 -1.34 7.28 16.45
C PHE A 80 -0.43 6.71 17.55
N LEU A 81 -0.06 7.52 18.54
CA LEU A 81 0.76 7.06 19.68
C LEU A 81 0.04 5.96 20.48
N GLU A 82 -1.27 6.07 20.67
CA GLU A 82 -2.09 5.04 21.32
C GLU A 82 -2.13 3.74 20.50
N ALA A 83 -2.34 3.85 19.19
CA ALA A 83 -2.34 2.68 18.30
C ALA A 83 -0.97 2.00 18.25
N TYR A 84 0.11 2.78 18.21
CA TYR A 84 1.48 2.27 18.19
C TYR A 84 1.84 1.58 19.51
N ALA A 85 1.56 2.23 20.67
CA ALA A 85 1.78 1.63 21.97
C ALA A 85 0.97 0.33 22.16
N ARG A 86 -0.29 0.33 21.74
CA ARG A 86 -1.15 -0.86 21.77
C ARG A 86 -0.59 -2.01 20.93
N ALA A 87 -0.15 -1.73 19.70
CA ALA A 87 0.42 -2.75 18.82
C ALA A 87 1.69 -3.37 19.42
N LEU A 88 2.58 -2.55 19.98
CA LEU A 88 3.79 -3.00 20.68
C LEU A 88 3.48 -3.90 21.86
N VAL A 89 2.51 -3.48 22.69
CA VAL A 89 2.09 -4.23 23.87
C VAL A 89 1.43 -5.57 23.48
N SER A 90 0.60 -5.57 22.44
CA SER A 90 -0.11 -6.79 21.97
C SER A 90 0.82 -7.84 21.37
N ALA A 91 1.94 -7.43 20.77
CA ALA A 91 2.91 -8.35 20.17
C ALA A 91 3.68 -9.17 21.23
N GLU A 92 3.68 -8.75 22.48
CA GLU A 92 4.57 -9.28 23.51
C GLU A 92 3.97 -10.29 24.46
N THR A 93 2.64 -10.28 24.75
CA THR A 93 2.17 -10.90 25.99
C THR A 93 0.83 -11.59 25.86
N PRO A 94 0.66 -12.79 26.51
CA PRO A 94 -0.66 -13.29 26.87
C PRO A 94 -1.40 -12.25 27.71
N VAL A 95 -2.66 -12.04 27.39
CA VAL A 95 -3.55 -10.96 27.88
C VAL A 95 -3.46 -10.67 29.41
N GLY A 96 -3.11 -11.64 30.24
CA GLY A 96 -3.09 -11.49 31.71
C GLY A 96 -1.85 -10.76 32.30
N LYS A 97 -0.79 -10.50 31.51
CA LYS A 97 0.41 -9.79 32.01
C LYS A 97 0.55 -8.37 31.44
N LEU A 98 -0.35 -8.01 30.52
CA LEU A 98 -0.31 -6.78 29.73
C LEU A 98 -0.36 -5.51 30.59
N GLN A 99 -1.20 -5.49 31.62
CA GLN A 99 -1.41 -4.30 32.49
C GLN A 99 -0.20 -3.94 33.31
N ARG A 100 0.44 -4.93 33.94
CA ARG A 100 1.65 -4.71 34.74
C ARG A 100 2.79 -4.19 33.89
N TRP A 101 2.95 -4.78 32.72
CA TRP A 101 4.02 -4.45 31.81
C TRP A 101 3.88 -3.05 31.19
N ALA A 102 2.65 -2.65 30.77
CA ALA A 102 2.39 -1.30 30.28
C ALA A 102 2.65 -0.23 31.34
N ALA A 103 2.32 -0.52 32.60
CA ALA A 103 2.58 0.38 33.74
C ALA A 103 4.08 0.49 34.08
N GLU A 104 4.84 -0.59 33.91
CA GLU A 104 6.29 -0.61 34.14
C GLU A 104 7.11 0.08 33.04
N LEU A 105 6.63 0.09 31.80
CA LEU A 105 7.34 0.67 30.66
C LEU A 105 6.99 2.13 30.38
N LEU A 106 5.81 2.58 30.78
CA LEU A 106 5.33 3.96 30.58
C LEU A 106 5.39 4.73 31.89
N HIS A 107 6.59 5.12 32.34
CA HIS A 107 6.80 5.75 33.64
C HIS A 107 6.23 7.17 33.77
N ALA A 108 6.18 7.93 32.68
CA ALA A 108 5.84 9.35 32.72
C ALA A 108 4.40 9.68 32.37
N VAL A 109 3.69 8.75 31.73
CA VAL A 109 2.29 8.94 31.33
C VAL A 109 1.51 7.69 31.74
N ARG A 110 0.57 7.84 32.68
CA ARG A 110 -0.24 6.71 33.14
C ARG A 110 -1.23 6.29 32.08
N PRO A 111 -1.06 5.11 31.45
CA PRO A 111 -2.04 4.61 30.49
C PRO A 111 -3.30 4.15 31.20
N GLU A 112 -4.47 4.51 30.67
CA GLU A 112 -5.69 3.79 30.98
C GLU A 112 -5.79 2.59 30.04
N THR A 113 -5.84 1.41 30.62
CA THR A 113 -6.02 0.17 29.88
C THR A 113 -7.43 -0.35 30.10
N ARG A 114 -8.19 -0.56 29.01
CA ARG A 114 -9.53 -1.15 29.09
C ARG A 114 -9.53 -2.48 28.35
N PHE A 115 -10.17 -3.46 28.97
CA PHE A 115 -10.51 -4.73 28.35
C PHE A 115 -12.00 -4.72 28.09
N ASP A 116 -12.38 -4.66 26.83
CA ASP A 116 -13.76 -4.87 26.46
C ASP A 116 -14.04 -6.38 26.45
N ALA A 117 -15.01 -6.80 27.26
CA ALA A 117 -15.48 -8.19 27.27
C ALA A 117 -15.98 -8.55 25.86
N PRO A 118 -15.85 -9.82 25.42
CA PRO A 118 -16.27 -10.23 24.11
C PRO A 118 -17.77 -10.05 23.94
N GLY A 119 -18.15 -8.99 23.22
CA GLY A 119 -19.47 -8.90 22.61
C GLY A 119 -19.54 -9.86 21.45
N SER A 120 -20.71 -10.42 21.17
CA SER A 120 -20.99 -11.49 20.20
C SER A 120 -20.11 -11.43 18.94
N GLY A 121 -19.10 -12.31 18.86
CA GLY A 121 -18.33 -12.60 17.65
C GLY A 121 -16.94 -11.95 17.50
N ALA A 122 -16.51 -11.08 18.41
CA ALA A 122 -15.15 -10.53 18.41
C ALA A 122 -14.42 -10.92 19.71
N GLY A 123 -13.17 -11.35 19.60
CA GLY A 123 -12.32 -11.66 20.77
C GLY A 123 -12.08 -10.43 21.66
N PRO A 124 -11.51 -10.62 22.86
CA PRO A 124 -11.29 -9.54 23.82
C PRO A 124 -10.44 -8.43 23.19
N ARG A 125 -10.94 -7.18 23.19
CA ARG A 125 -10.23 -6.02 22.67
C ARG A 125 -9.51 -5.32 23.80
N PHE A 126 -8.20 -5.15 23.61
CA PHE A 126 -7.37 -4.36 24.49
C PHE A 126 -7.22 -2.94 23.91
N SER A 127 -7.51 -1.93 24.72
CA SER A 127 -7.28 -0.53 24.37
C SER A 127 -6.31 0.14 25.33
N VAL A 128 -5.48 1.03 24.79
CA VAL A 128 -4.57 1.90 25.54
C VAL A 128 -4.99 3.33 25.23
N ALA A 129 -5.25 4.13 26.24
CA ALA A 129 -5.58 5.53 26.13
C ALA A 129 -4.72 6.38 27.08
N PHE A 130 -4.48 7.64 26.69
CA PHE A 130 -3.71 8.60 27.48
C PHE A 130 -4.55 9.85 27.80
N PRO A 131 -5.57 9.74 28.65
CA PRO A 131 -6.52 10.83 28.90
C PRO A 131 -5.91 12.07 29.56
N SER A 132 -4.72 11.95 30.18
CA SER A 132 -3.98 13.05 30.77
C SER A 132 -3.24 13.95 29.77
N VAL A 133 -3.15 13.55 28.50
CA VAL A 133 -2.45 14.30 27.46
C VAL A 133 -3.37 15.37 26.88
N ARG A 134 -3.13 16.64 27.26
CA ARG A 134 -3.98 17.76 26.85
C ARG A 134 -3.20 18.89 26.16
N THR A 135 -1.89 18.97 26.35
CA THR A 135 -1.04 20.03 25.81
C THR A 135 -0.02 19.48 24.80
N ALA A 136 0.52 20.32 23.94
CA ALA A 136 1.62 19.96 23.04
C ALA A 136 2.84 19.42 23.79
N ARG A 137 3.11 19.94 25.02
CA ARG A 137 4.20 19.45 25.87
C ARG A 137 3.93 18.03 26.37
N ASP A 138 2.69 17.73 26.75
CA ASP A 138 2.31 16.37 27.17
C ASP A 138 2.43 15.40 25.99
N THR A 139 1.99 15.81 24.80
CA THR A 139 2.11 15.02 23.56
C THR A 139 3.56 14.73 23.22
N ALA A 140 4.44 15.73 23.30
CA ALA A 140 5.88 15.55 23.04
C ALA A 140 6.52 14.57 24.05
N ARG A 141 6.14 14.64 25.32
CA ARG A 141 6.61 13.72 26.37
C ARG A 141 6.09 12.29 26.13
N LEU A 142 4.81 12.16 25.79
CA LEU A 142 4.24 10.87 25.41
C LEU A 142 4.94 10.26 24.21
N ALA A 143 5.18 11.06 23.16
CA ALA A 143 5.86 10.61 21.96
C ALA A 143 7.28 10.08 22.27
N ALA A 144 8.04 10.80 23.07
CA ALA A 144 9.39 10.37 23.47
C ALA A 144 9.37 9.00 24.17
N GLU A 145 8.41 8.77 25.07
CA GLU A 145 8.26 7.49 25.75
C GLU A 145 7.78 6.36 24.84
N VAL A 146 6.73 6.61 24.06
CA VAL A 146 6.14 5.60 23.15
C VAL A 146 7.14 5.21 22.07
N PHE A 147 7.85 6.15 21.48
CA PHE A 147 8.87 5.83 20.45
C PHE A 147 10.13 5.16 21.02
N ALA A 148 10.39 5.28 22.33
CA ALA A 148 11.48 4.55 23.00
C ALA A 148 11.11 3.09 23.32
N LEU A 149 9.81 2.74 23.36
CA LEU A 149 9.34 1.39 23.73
C LEU A 149 9.99 0.26 22.93
N PRO A 150 10.10 0.31 21.60
CA PRO A 150 10.67 -0.80 20.83
C PRO A 150 12.08 -1.18 21.27
N GLY A 151 12.94 -0.18 21.50
CA GLY A 151 14.30 -0.41 22.00
C GLY A 151 14.34 -0.99 23.40
N ARG A 152 13.47 -0.51 24.30
CA ARG A 152 13.33 -1.04 25.66
C ARG A 152 12.84 -2.49 25.66
N ILE A 153 11.84 -2.80 24.84
CA ILE A 153 11.30 -4.15 24.67
C ILE A 153 12.38 -5.09 24.15
N ALA A 154 13.04 -4.74 23.06
CA ALA A 154 14.09 -5.55 22.46
C ALA A 154 15.24 -5.84 23.44
N ALA A 155 15.64 -4.83 24.24
CA ALA A 155 16.66 -4.98 25.28
C ALA A 155 16.20 -5.88 26.44
N ALA A 156 14.99 -5.65 26.96
CA ALA A 156 14.42 -6.43 28.08
C ALA A 156 14.25 -7.90 27.72
N ARG A 157 13.88 -8.20 26.48
CA ARG A 157 13.67 -9.56 25.96
C ARG A 157 14.95 -10.20 25.40
N ARG A 158 16.01 -9.42 25.23
CA ARG A 158 17.21 -9.86 24.49
C ARG A 158 16.85 -10.46 23.11
N GLN A 159 15.88 -9.84 22.47
CA GLN A 159 15.32 -10.30 21.19
C GLN A 159 15.28 -9.15 20.20
N ARG A 160 15.53 -9.45 18.91
CA ARG A 160 15.37 -8.47 17.84
C ARG A 160 13.89 -8.20 17.58
N MET A 161 13.61 -7.03 17.02
CA MET A 161 12.26 -6.61 16.67
C MET A 161 12.25 -6.04 15.25
N ALA A 162 11.14 -6.23 14.55
CA ALA A 162 10.86 -5.60 13.26
C ALA A 162 9.51 -4.86 13.35
N ILE A 163 9.48 -3.62 12.88
CA ILE A 163 8.29 -2.76 12.92
C ILE A 163 7.97 -2.28 11.52
N ALA A 164 6.72 -2.49 11.10
CA ALA A 164 6.18 -1.94 9.87
C ALA A 164 5.23 -0.77 10.19
N LEU A 165 5.54 0.41 9.64
CA LEU A 165 4.66 1.57 9.63
C LEU A 165 4.12 1.75 8.21
N ASP A 166 2.89 1.29 7.99
CA ASP A 166 2.23 1.41 6.67
C ASP A 166 1.52 2.75 6.53
N GLU A 167 1.39 3.24 5.30
CA GLU A 167 0.91 4.58 4.95
C GLU A 167 1.69 5.69 5.69
N PHE A 168 3.01 5.51 5.75
CA PHE A 168 3.91 6.33 6.55
C PHE A 168 3.90 7.81 6.15
N GLN A 169 3.62 8.15 4.90
CA GLN A 169 3.52 9.54 4.45
C GLN A 169 2.49 10.35 5.26
N THR A 170 1.47 9.70 5.83
CA THR A 170 0.43 10.34 6.63
C THR A 170 0.99 11.00 7.91
N ILE A 171 2.14 10.52 8.42
CA ILE A 171 2.76 11.08 9.62
C ILE A 171 3.08 12.57 9.47
N ALA A 172 3.35 13.03 8.24
CA ALA A 172 3.64 14.42 7.94
C ALA A 172 2.42 15.36 8.14
N SER A 173 1.20 14.82 8.22
CA SER A 173 -0.02 15.58 8.52
C SER A 173 -0.23 15.84 10.00
N PHE A 174 0.50 15.15 10.88
CA PHE A 174 0.38 15.32 12.32
C PHE A 174 1.32 16.44 12.81
N ASP A 175 0.80 17.33 13.64
CA ASP A 175 1.56 18.31 14.45
C ASP A 175 2.70 19.05 13.74
N GLY A 176 2.48 19.49 12.48
CA GLY A 176 3.40 20.35 11.74
C GLY A 176 4.82 19.80 11.52
N GLY A 177 5.01 18.48 11.60
CA GLY A 177 6.29 17.81 11.36
C GLY A 177 7.11 17.49 12.62
N ASN A 178 6.70 17.92 13.81
CA ASN A 178 7.37 17.58 15.07
C ASN A 178 7.43 16.06 15.30
N VAL A 179 6.42 15.33 14.83
CA VAL A 179 6.34 13.88 14.89
C VAL A 179 7.52 13.22 14.17
N GLU A 180 7.86 13.71 12.97
CA GLU A 180 8.97 13.17 12.19
C GLU A 180 10.30 13.30 12.96
N HIS A 181 10.55 14.43 13.61
CA HIS A 181 11.75 14.66 14.42
C HIS A 181 11.81 13.74 15.64
N ALA A 182 10.71 13.63 16.39
CA ALA A 182 10.62 12.77 17.56
C ALA A 182 10.84 11.28 17.21
N LEU A 183 10.17 10.79 16.17
CA LEU A 183 10.33 9.42 15.72
C LEU A 183 11.75 9.16 15.20
N ARG A 184 12.31 10.08 14.39
CA ARG A 184 13.67 9.94 13.86
C ARG A 184 14.72 9.83 14.95
N SER A 185 14.63 10.67 15.99
CA SER A 185 15.56 10.64 17.11
C SER A 185 15.52 9.28 17.83
N ALA A 186 14.32 8.77 18.13
CA ALA A 186 14.17 7.49 18.79
C ALA A 186 14.67 6.31 17.96
N VAL A 187 14.28 6.26 16.66
CA VAL A 187 14.63 5.17 15.75
C VAL A 187 16.14 5.06 15.51
N GLN A 188 16.84 6.21 15.51
CA GLN A 188 18.29 6.23 15.27
C GLN A 188 19.09 5.47 16.33
N GLU A 189 18.63 5.48 17.57
CA GLU A 189 19.30 4.85 18.71
C GLU A 189 19.00 3.34 18.81
N GLN A 190 17.96 2.85 18.14
CA GLN A 190 17.45 1.49 18.29
C GLN A 190 18.12 0.51 17.30
N ARG A 191 19.34 0.07 17.62
CA ARG A 191 20.13 -0.81 16.74
C ARG A 191 19.56 -2.22 16.58
N SER A 192 18.82 -2.73 17.57
CA SER A 192 18.21 -4.07 17.55
C SER A 192 16.79 -4.10 16.97
N VAL A 193 16.29 -2.96 16.46
CA VAL A 193 14.95 -2.84 15.88
C VAL A 193 15.06 -2.46 14.41
N GLY A 194 14.58 -3.33 13.52
CA GLY A 194 14.40 -3.04 12.10
C GLY A 194 13.10 -2.26 11.88
N TYR A 195 13.13 -1.31 10.97
CA TYR A 195 11.95 -0.53 10.60
C TYR A 195 11.71 -0.58 9.11
N VAL A 196 10.47 -0.81 8.69
CA VAL A 196 10.03 -0.51 7.33
C VAL A 196 8.99 0.60 7.38
N PHE A 197 9.34 1.74 6.79
CA PHE A 197 8.48 2.89 6.56
C PHE A 197 7.87 2.75 5.17
N ALA A 198 6.67 2.19 5.10
CA ALA A 198 6.02 1.85 3.85
C ALA A 198 5.01 2.94 3.47
N GLY A 199 5.10 3.46 2.25
CA GLY A 199 4.20 4.51 1.76
C GLY A 199 3.67 4.23 0.38
N SER A 200 2.39 4.57 0.16
CA SER A 200 1.68 4.39 -1.10
C SER A 200 1.63 5.63 -1.99
N GLU A 201 2.16 6.75 -1.51
CA GLU A 201 2.24 8.01 -2.25
C GLU A 201 3.70 8.41 -2.48
N PRO A 202 4.31 7.98 -3.63
CA PRO A 202 5.75 8.16 -3.89
C PRO A 202 6.23 9.60 -3.72
N SER A 203 5.49 10.57 -4.27
CA SER A 203 5.86 11.99 -4.19
C SER A 203 5.89 12.54 -2.75
N LEU A 204 5.00 12.06 -1.88
CA LEU A 204 5.00 12.44 -0.46
C LEU A 204 6.17 11.79 0.27
N MET A 205 6.39 10.50 0.07
CA MET A 205 7.51 9.78 0.64
C MET A 205 8.87 10.38 0.22
N GLU A 206 9.04 10.69 -1.05
CA GLU A 206 10.25 11.31 -1.56
C GLU A 206 10.51 12.69 -0.93
N ARG A 207 9.48 13.51 -0.74
CA ARG A 207 9.60 14.79 -0.04
C ARG A 207 10.11 14.64 1.39
N MET A 208 9.69 13.58 2.11
CA MET A 208 10.17 13.30 3.47
C MET A 208 11.65 12.92 3.52
N LEU A 209 12.21 12.45 2.40
CA LEU A 209 13.60 12.03 2.26
C LEU A 209 14.51 13.12 1.65
N THR A 210 13.99 14.31 1.36
CA THR A 210 14.78 15.43 0.81
C THR A 210 15.71 16.06 1.86
N PRO A 211 16.77 16.79 1.44
CA PRO A 211 17.61 17.58 2.35
C PRO A 211 16.78 18.48 3.28
N ARG A 212 17.22 18.64 4.52
CA ARG A 212 16.57 19.39 5.62
C ARG A 212 15.34 18.71 6.24
N ARG A 213 14.93 17.55 5.76
CA ARG A 213 13.87 16.73 6.42
C ARG A 213 14.49 15.74 7.40
N PRO A 214 13.80 15.36 8.47
CA PRO A 214 14.32 14.47 9.53
C PRO A 214 14.83 13.13 9.01
N PHE A 215 14.17 12.56 8.01
CA PHE A 215 14.51 11.25 7.46
C PHE A 215 15.52 11.30 6.30
N TYR A 216 16.11 12.46 6.00
CA TYR A 216 17.16 12.54 4.99
C TYR A 216 18.34 11.62 5.34
N LYS A 217 18.72 10.74 4.42
CA LYS A 217 19.77 9.71 4.62
C LYS A 217 19.58 8.84 5.87
N ALA A 218 18.34 8.56 6.26
CA ALA A 218 18.02 7.79 7.45
C ALA A 218 18.16 6.27 7.26
N GLY A 219 18.16 5.80 6.03
CA GLY A 219 18.29 4.38 5.67
C GLY A 219 18.14 4.15 4.17
N PRO A 220 18.22 2.89 3.74
CA PRO A 220 18.04 2.52 2.33
C PRO A 220 16.61 2.80 1.86
N VAL A 221 16.50 3.19 0.59
CA VAL A 221 15.22 3.35 -0.10
C VAL A 221 15.04 2.17 -1.04
N MET A 222 13.92 1.48 -0.89
CA MET A 222 13.47 0.41 -1.78
C MET A 222 12.22 0.88 -2.52
N ARG A 223 12.24 0.77 -3.84
CA ARG A 223 11.07 1.07 -4.67
C ARG A 223 10.52 -0.23 -5.22
N LEU A 224 9.20 -0.41 -5.13
CA LEU A 224 8.53 -1.45 -5.88
C LEU A 224 8.10 -0.88 -7.23
N GLU A 225 8.72 -1.40 -8.25
CA GLU A 225 8.39 -1.08 -9.63
C GLU A 225 7.39 -2.10 -10.20
N LYS A 226 6.96 -1.93 -11.44
CA LYS A 226 6.17 -2.95 -12.14
C LYS A 226 6.97 -4.25 -12.22
N ILE A 227 6.27 -5.36 -12.19
CA ILE A 227 6.86 -6.68 -12.44
C ILE A 227 7.25 -6.74 -13.93
N ASP A 228 8.30 -7.47 -14.27
CA ASP A 228 8.62 -7.73 -15.67
C ASP A 228 7.42 -8.36 -16.38
N GLU A 229 7.03 -7.82 -17.54
CA GLU A 229 5.79 -8.18 -18.22
C GLU A 229 5.77 -9.66 -18.63
N GLN A 230 6.88 -10.19 -19.12
CA GLN A 230 6.97 -11.60 -19.51
C GLN A 230 6.91 -12.51 -18.28
N THR A 231 7.66 -12.18 -17.23
CA THR A 231 7.63 -12.91 -15.96
C THR A 231 6.22 -12.96 -15.38
N PHE A 232 5.48 -11.85 -15.49
CA PHE A 232 4.11 -11.80 -14.97
C PHE A 232 3.13 -12.58 -15.85
N ALA A 233 3.26 -12.51 -17.19
CA ALA A 233 2.48 -13.30 -18.12
C ALA A 233 2.68 -14.81 -17.89
N ASP A 234 3.93 -15.24 -17.78
CA ASP A 234 4.29 -16.63 -17.50
C ASP A 234 3.71 -17.13 -16.17
N PHE A 235 3.71 -16.26 -15.14
CA PHE A 235 3.08 -16.56 -13.86
C PHE A 235 1.56 -16.78 -14.02
N ILE A 236 0.88 -15.94 -14.77
CA ILE A 236 -0.57 -16.06 -15.02
C ILE A 236 -0.87 -17.38 -15.74
N ASP A 237 -0.16 -17.68 -16.82
CA ASP A 237 -0.36 -18.91 -17.60
C ASP A 237 -0.09 -20.17 -16.77
N ALA A 238 0.98 -20.16 -15.98
CA ALA A 238 1.29 -21.26 -15.06
C ALA A 238 0.19 -21.47 -14.00
N ARG A 239 -0.45 -20.40 -13.51
CA ARG A 239 -1.55 -20.45 -12.55
C ARG A 239 -2.83 -21.01 -13.16
N PHE A 240 -3.18 -20.61 -14.36
CA PHE A 240 -4.26 -21.24 -15.10
C PHE A 240 -4.02 -22.73 -15.23
N ALA A 241 -2.84 -23.15 -15.71
CA ALA A 241 -2.48 -24.56 -15.90
C ALA A 241 -2.55 -25.35 -14.58
N ALA A 242 -1.99 -24.82 -13.48
CA ALA A 242 -2.02 -25.47 -12.16
C ALA A 242 -3.44 -25.66 -11.61
N SER A 243 -4.40 -24.84 -12.02
CA SER A 243 -5.81 -24.94 -11.63
C SER A 243 -6.62 -25.95 -12.49
N GLY A 244 -5.98 -26.58 -13.48
CA GLY A 244 -6.61 -27.49 -14.43
C GLY A 244 -7.41 -26.78 -15.55
N LEU A 245 -7.17 -25.49 -15.74
CA LEU A 245 -7.73 -24.69 -16.83
C LEU A 245 -6.59 -24.20 -17.72
N ARG A 246 -6.58 -24.60 -18.98
CA ARG A 246 -5.48 -24.22 -19.89
C ARG A 246 -5.64 -22.77 -20.37
N ALA A 247 -4.61 -21.95 -20.18
CA ALA A 247 -4.49 -20.68 -20.88
C ALA A 247 -4.14 -20.94 -22.35
N GLU A 248 -4.82 -20.29 -23.27
CA GLU A 248 -4.44 -20.25 -24.67
C GLU A 248 -3.26 -19.29 -24.87
N GLU A 249 -2.52 -19.45 -25.96
CA GLU A 249 -1.34 -18.65 -26.26
C GLU A 249 -1.67 -17.13 -26.24
N GLY A 250 -0.88 -16.37 -25.50
CA GLY A 250 -1.02 -14.92 -25.39
C GLY A 250 -2.02 -14.43 -24.34
N LEU A 251 -2.76 -15.31 -23.66
CA LEU A 251 -3.74 -14.88 -22.66
C LEU A 251 -3.08 -14.12 -21.49
N GLY A 252 -2.01 -14.67 -20.91
CA GLY A 252 -1.30 -14.03 -19.81
C GLY A 252 -0.77 -12.65 -20.20
N ALA A 253 -0.15 -12.54 -21.38
CA ALA A 253 0.35 -11.26 -21.89
C ALA A 253 -0.78 -10.24 -22.10
N ALA A 254 -1.92 -10.64 -22.67
CA ALA A 254 -3.05 -9.75 -22.86
C ALA A 254 -3.67 -9.28 -21.54
N ILE A 255 -3.73 -10.15 -20.52
CA ILE A 255 -4.18 -9.74 -19.18
C ILE A 255 -3.25 -8.70 -18.59
N VAL A 256 -1.92 -8.88 -18.70
CA VAL A 256 -0.91 -7.94 -18.18
C VAL A 256 -1.01 -6.61 -18.91
N GLU A 257 -1.15 -6.61 -20.24
CA GLU A 257 -1.30 -5.40 -21.05
C GLU A 257 -2.57 -4.62 -20.69
N LEU A 258 -3.74 -5.26 -20.68
CA LEU A 258 -5.03 -4.61 -20.34
C LEU A 258 -5.07 -4.06 -18.91
N ALA A 259 -4.39 -4.74 -17.99
CA ALA A 259 -4.23 -4.28 -16.60
C ALA A 259 -3.11 -3.24 -16.43
N GLU A 260 -2.48 -2.77 -17.52
CA GLU A 260 -1.31 -1.87 -17.49
C GLU A 260 -0.19 -2.36 -16.56
N ASN A 261 -0.07 -3.67 -16.42
CA ASN A 261 0.91 -4.32 -15.55
C ASN A 261 0.80 -3.85 -14.07
N VAL A 262 -0.41 -3.48 -13.63
CA VAL A 262 -0.69 -3.17 -12.21
C VAL A 262 -1.07 -4.48 -11.50
N PRO A 263 -0.28 -4.95 -10.52
CA PRO A 263 -0.45 -6.30 -9.96
C PRO A 263 -1.85 -6.62 -9.44
N TYR A 264 -2.53 -5.66 -8.82
CA TYR A 264 -3.92 -5.84 -8.38
C TYR A 264 -4.88 -6.07 -9.53
N ASP A 265 -4.76 -5.26 -10.59
CA ASP A 265 -5.67 -5.32 -11.74
C ASP A 265 -5.39 -6.56 -12.60
N VAL A 266 -4.11 -6.97 -12.72
CA VAL A 266 -3.72 -8.23 -13.35
C VAL A 266 -4.36 -9.43 -12.64
N GLN A 267 -4.22 -9.50 -11.31
CA GLN A 267 -4.83 -10.57 -10.52
C GLN A 267 -6.37 -10.56 -10.63
N ARG A 268 -6.97 -9.37 -10.64
CA ARG A 268 -8.42 -9.22 -10.79
C ARG A 268 -8.91 -9.72 -12.14
N LEU A 269 -8.30 -9.27 -13.25
CA LEU A 269 -8.71 -9.72 -14.57
C LEU A 269 -8.51 -11.23 -14.74
N ALA A 270 -7.40 -11.78 -14.27
CA ALA A 270 -7.15 -13.22 -14.30
C ALA A 270 -8.17 -14.01 -13.48
N HIS A 271 -8.50 -13.53 -12.27
CA HIS A 271 -9.51 -14.14 -11.39
C HIS A 271 -10.88 -14.20 -12.04
N GLU A 272 -11.35 -13.07 -12.52
CA GLU A 272 -12.67 -12.94 -13.12
C GLU A 272 -12.78 -13.73 -14.44
N THR A 273 -11.72 -13.74 -15.25
CA THR A 273 -11.67 -14.56 -16.48
C THR A 273 -11.69 -16.04 -16.14
N TRP A 274 -10.97 -16.47 -15.11
CA TRP A 274 -10.97 -17.84 -14.64
C TRP A 274 -12.37 -18.26 -14.18
N ASP A 275 -13.04 -17.44 -13.38
CA ASP A 275 -14.39 -17.72 -12.86
C ASP A 275 -15.42 -17.81 -13.99
N ASP A 276 -15.41 -16.89 -14.95
CA ASP A 276 -16.34 -16.89 -16.09
C ASP A 276 -16.18 -18.16 -16.93
N VAL A 277 -14.94 -18.55 -17.26
CA VAL A 277 -14.67 -19.76 -18.05
C VAL A 277 -15.06 -21.03 -17.30
N ARG A 278 -14.81 -21.09 -15.98
CA ARG A 278 -15.22 -22.22 -15.13
C ARG A 278 -16.73 -22.32 -15.01
N ALA A 279 -17.42 -21.20 -14.84
CA ALA A 279 -18.88 -21.15 -14.79
C ALA A 279 -19.52 -21.62 -16.12
N ALA A 280 -18.87 -21.35 -17.26
CA ALA A 280 -19.26 -21.83 -18.56
C ALA A 280 -18.93 -23.32 -18.80
N GLY A 281 -18.32 -24.02 -17.83
CA GLY A 281 -17.96 -25.44 -17.93
C GLY A 281 -16.80 -25.74 -18.89
N ARG A 282 -16.04 -24.73 -19.33
CA ARG A 282 -14.93 -24.88 -20.26
C ARG A 282 -13.62 -25.22 -19.55
N LYS A 283 -12.66 -25.74 -20.32
CA LYS A 283 -11.34 -26.18 -19.83
C LYS A 283 -10.17 -25.37 -20.40
N SER A 284 -10.45 -24.42 -21.28
CA SER A 284 -9.47 -23.45 -21.79
C SER A 284 -10.04 -22.05 -21.72
N ALA A 285 -9.17 -21.09 -21.49
CA ALA A 285 -9.44 -19.66 -21.51
C ALA A 285 -8.59 -19.00 -22.60
N GLY A 286 -9.21 -18.16 -23.42
CA GLY A 286 -8.58 -17.46 -24.52
C GLY A 286 -8.85 -15.94 -24.48
N LEU A 287 -8.37 -15.25 -25.52
CA LEU A 287 -8.54 -13.78 -25.66
C LEU A 287 -10.01 -13.36 -25.73
N GLU A 288 -10.87 -14.17 -26.35
CA GLU A 288 -12.30 -13.88 -26.44
C GLU A 288 -12.93 -13.85 -25.04
N ASP A 289 -12.55 -14.80 -24.18
CA ASP A 289 -13.04 -14.86 -22.79
C ASP A 289 -12.62 -13.65 -21.99
N LEU A 290 -11.37 -13.24 -22.12
CA LEU A 290 -10.84 -12.04 -21.49
C LEU A 290 -11.64 -10.79 -21.94
N HIS A 291 -11.92 -10.64 -23.24
CA HIS A 291 -12.70 -9.51 -23.74
C HIS A 291 -14.16 -9.52 -23.27
N LEU A 292 -14.78 -10.69 -23.16
CA LEU A 292 -16.13 -10.84 -22.60
C LEU A 292 -16.15 -10.48 -21.12
N THR A 293 -15.19 -11.01 -20.36
CA THR A 293 -15.03 -10.69 -18.91
C THR A 293 -14.80 -9.19 -18.70
N LEU A 294 -13.89 -8.60 -19.47
CA LEU A 294 -13.63 -7.16 -19.42
C LEU A 294 -14.89 -6.35 -19.70
N SER A 295 -15.64 -6.71 -20.73
CA SER A 295 -16.90 -6.03 -21.09
C SER A 295 -17.94 -6.14 -19.95
N ARG A 296 -18.05 -7.31 -19.32
CA ARG A 296 -18.90 -7.52 -18.14
C ARG A 296 -18.48 -6.62 -16.97
N LEU A 297 -17.17 -6.57 -16.66
CA LEU A 297 -16.62 -5.74 -15.57
C LEU A 297 -16.85 -4.25 -15.81
N LEU A 298 -16.63 -3.77 -17.04
CA LEU A 298 -16.88 -2.38 -17.42
C LEU A 298 -18.36 -2.01 -17.30
N ASN A 299 -19.27 -2.90 -17.71
CA ASN A 299 -20.72 -2.70 -17.57
C ASN A 299 -21.13 -2.66 -16.09
N GLN A 300 -20.60 -3.54 -15.25
CA GLN A 300 -20.89 -3.53 -13.81
C GLN A 300 -20.44 -2.24 -13.12
N GLN A 301 -19.33 -1.65 -13.58
CA GLN A 301 -18.79 -0.41 -13.00
C GLN A 301 -19.21 0.86 -13.73
N HIS A 302 -19.99 0.75 -14.77
CA HIS A 302 -20.36 1.89 -15.64
C HIS A 302 -20.88 3.09 -14.85
N MET A 303 -21.81 2.88 -13.92
CA MET A 303 -22.40 3.97 -13.13
C MET A 303 -21.36 4.69 -12.25
N VAL A 304 -20.44 3.93 -11.64
CA VAL A 304 -19.38 4.49 -10.79
C VAL A 304 -18.39 5.29 -11.64
N PHE A 305 -18.03 4.78 -12.80
CA PHE A 305 -17.13 5.46 -13.73
C PHE A 305 -17.77 6.72 -14.32
N GLU A 306 -19.05 6.64 -14.69
CA GLU A 306 -19.80 7.79 -15.20
C GLU A 306 -19.92 8.89 -14.14
N GLU A 307 -20.25 8.55 -12.89
CA GLU A 307 -20.29 9.51 -11.79
C GLU A 307 -18.93 10.16 -11.55
N SER A 308 -17.86 9.36 -11.53
CA SER A 308 -16.49 9.85 -11.40
C SER A 308 -16.11 10.81 -12.53
N TRP A 309 -16.48 10.46 -13.76
CA TRP A 309 -16.28 11.31 -14.93
C TRP A 309 -17.06 12.62 -14.84
N GLN A 310 -18.30 12.58 -14.38
CA GLN A 310 -19.14 13.77 -14.31
C GLN A 310 -18.71 14.78 -13.23
N ARG A 311 -18.03 14.32 -12.20
CA ARG A 311 -17.42 15.19 -11.17
C ARG A 311 -16.22 15.99 -11.67
N LEU A 312 -15.64 15.62 -12.80
CA LEU A 312 -14.48 16.28 -13.37
C LEU A 312 -14.87 17.55 -14.14
N THR A 313 -14.03 18.58 -14.04
CA THR A 313 -14.17 19.78 -14.87
C THR A 313 -13.90 19.47 -16.34
N LEU A 314 -14.35 20.35 -17.25
CA LEU A 314 -14.08 20.21 -18.68
C LEU A 314 -12.59 20.12 -18.99
N ALA A 315 -11.74 20.91 -18.31
CA ALA A 315 -10.30 20.87 -18.48
C ALA A 315 -9.70 19.53 -18.01
N GLN A 316 -10.16 19.00 -16.87
CA GLN A 316 -9.74 17.69 -16.37
C GLN A 316 -10.15 16.55 -17.32
N ARG A 317 -11.37 16.56 -17.83
CA ARG A 317 -11.83 15.57 -18.82
C ARG A 317 -11.01 15.63 -20.10
N ALA A 318 -10.72 16.82 -20.63
CA ALA A 318 -9.89 16.98 -21.82
C ALA A 318 -8.48 16.44 -21.59
N VAL A 319 -7.87 16.74 -20.46
CA VAL A 319 -6.53 16.25 -20.08
C VAL A 319 -6.54 14.72 -19.91
N LEU A 320 -7.52 14.13 -19.25
CA LEU A 320 -7.64 12.68 -19.11
C LEU A 320 -7.79 11.97 -20.44
N ARG A 321 -8.59 12.52 -21.35
CA ARG A 321 -8.70 11.98 -22.72
C ARG A 321 -7.35 11.98 -23.43
N ALA A 322 -6.60 13.08 -23.34
CA ALA A 322 -5.28 13.17 -23.93
C ALA A 322 -4.32 12.14 -23.31
N ILE A 323 -4.38 11.92 -22.00
CA ILE A 323 -3.59 10.86 -21.33
C ILE A 323 -3.90 9.48 -21.91
N VAL A 324 -5.18 9.16 -22.07
CA VAL A 324 -5.60 7.84 -22.57
C VAL A 324 -5.18 7.64 -24.04
N LEU A 325 -5.25 8.69 -24.87
CA LEU A 325 -4.98 8.61 -26.31
C LEU A 325 -3.49 8.73 -26.67
N GLU A 326 -2.71 9.52 -25.90
CA GLU A 326 -1.30 9.83 -26.20
C GLU A 326 -0.31 9.19 -25.19
N GLY A 327 -0.80 8.43 -24.22
CA GLY A 327 0.06 7.81 -23.20
C GLY A 327 0.65 8.81 -22.18
N GLY A 328 0.03 9.98 -22.00
CA GLY A 328 0.35 10.93 -20.92
C GLY A 328 1.67 11.67 -21.03
N ARG A 329 2.31 11.66 -22.22
CA ARG A 329 3.58 12.37 -22.49
C ARG A 329 3.31 13.77 -23.03
N GLU A 330 4.23 14.69 -22.73
CA GLU A 330 4.32 16.03 -23.34
C GLU A 330 3.00 16.83 -23.37
N LEU A 331 2.09 16.60 -22.44
CA LEU A 331 0.76 17.22 -22.38
C LEU A 331 0.78 18.76 -22.34
N LEU A 332 1.93 19.35 -21.98
CA LEU A 332 2.12 20.80 -21.97
C LEU A 332 2.67 21.36 -23.31
N SER A 333 3.12 20.50 -24.21
CA SER A 333 3.63 20.93 -25.52
C SER A 333 2.53 21.60 -26.36
N ALA A 334 2.91 22.53 -27.23
CA ALA A 334 1.95 23.21 -28.11
C ALA A 334 1.29 22.23 -29.09
N ASP A 335 2.03 21.23 -29.56
CA ASP A 335 1.58 20.23 -30.52
C ASP A 335 0.48 19.34 -29.90
N VAL A 336 0.73 18.70 -28.74
CA VAL A 336 -0.24 17.85 -28.06
C VAL A 336 -1.48 18.66 -27.65
N ARG A 337 -1.28 19.89 -27.14
CA ARG A 337 -2.41 20.75 -26.78
C ARG A 337 -3.29 21.11 -27.98
N SER A 338 -2.68 21.41 -29.12
CA SER A 338 -3.42 21.71 -30.37
C SER A 338 -4.18 20.48 -30.86
N ARG A 339 -3.51 19.33 -30.92
CA ARG A 339 -4.08 18.05 -31.43
C ARG A 339 -5.31 17.62 -30.62
N HIS A 340 -5.23 17.73 -29.29
CA HIS A 340 -6.31 17.35 -28.37
C HIS A 340 -7.20 18.48 -27.92
N ARG A 341 -7.07 19.68 -28.51
CA ARG A 341 -7.84 20.87 -28.15
C ARG A 341 -7.80 21.15 -26.63
N LEU A 342 -6.63 20.97 -26.01
CA LEU A 342 -6.45 21.25 -24.60
C LEU A 342 -6.39 22.76 -24.35
N PRO A 343 -6.75 23.21 -23.16
CA PRO A 343 -6.66 24.62 -22.79
C PRO A 343 -5.18 25.08 -22.69
N GLY A 344 -4.96 26.33 -22.32
CA GLY A 344 -3.61 26.89 -22.15
C GLY A 344 -2.77 26.07 -21.15
N ALA A 345 -1.44 26.12 -21.30
CA ALA A 345 -0.51 25.29 -20.51
C ALA A 345 -0.72 25.38 -18.99
N SER A 346 -1.01 26.58 -18.47
CA SER A 346 -1.31 26.79 -17.04
C SER A 346 -2.56 26.05 -16.58
N SER A 347 -3.61 26.03 -17.41
CA SER A 347 -4.84 25.30 -17.13
C SER A 347 -4.64 23.80 -17.17
N VAL A 348 -3.84 23.28 -18.15
CA VAL A 348 -3.44 21.88 -18.21
C VAL A 348 -2.67 21.49 -16.96
N GLN A 349 -1.67 22.31 -16.54
CA GLN A 349 -0.90 22.05 -15.34
C GLN A 349 -1.77 22.01 -14.09
N SER A 350 -2.73 22.92 -13.97
CA SER A 350 -3.67 22.97 -12.85
C SER A 350 -4.58 21.74 -12.85
N ALA A 351 -5.08 21.32 -14.01
CA ALA A 351 -5.91 20.11 -14.16
C ALA A 351 -5.12 18.85 -13.77
N LEU A 352 -3.89 18.70 -14.25
CA LEU A 352 -2.99 17.59 -13.89
C LEU A 352 -2.74 17.55 -12.38
N SER A 353 -2.42 18.70 -11.78
CA SER A 353 -2.22 18.78 -10.33
C SER A 353 -3.45 18.40 -9.52
N ALA A 354 -4.65 18.74 -10.01
CA ALA A 354 -5.90 18.36 -9.37
C ALA A 354 -6.18 16.86 -9.53
N LEU A 355 -6.00 16.29 -10.73
CA LEU A 355 -6.17 14.87 -11.00
C LEU A 355 -5.22 14.00 -10.16
N VAL A 356 -3.98 14.44 -9.98
CA VAL A 356 -3.02 13.76 -9.09
C VAL A 356 -3.48 13.81 -7.64
N ARG A 357 -3.95 14.97 -7.15
CA ARG A 357 -4.47 15.09 -5.77
C ARG A 357 -5.73 14.26 -5.54
N GLN A 358 -6.55 14.06 -6.57
CA GLN A 358 -7.76 13.23 -6.53
C GLN A 358 -7.47 11.74 -6.72
N ASP A 359 -6.20 11.35 -6.85
CA ASP A 359 -5.77 9.96 -7.09
C ASP A 359 -6.38 9.34 -8.38
N VAL A 360 -6.71 10.17 -9.37
CA VAL A 360 -7.21 9.73 -10.68
C VAL A 360 -6.06 9.38 -11.62
N VAL A 361 -4.98 10.18 -11.55
CA VAL A 361 -3.74 9.93 -12.31
C VAL A 361 -2.53 9.99 -11.38
N MET A 362 -1.48 9.31 -11.76
CA MET A 362 -0.15 9.43 -11.15
C MET A 362 0.89 9.78 -12.20
N LYS A 363 2.06 10.23 -11.73
CA LYS A 363 3.21 10.46 -12.57
C LYS A 363 4.19 9.30 -12.43
N GLU A 364 4.40 8.57 -13.50
CA GLU A 364 5.30 7.43 -13.57
C GLU A 364 6.34 7.68 -14.67
N GLN A 365 7.62 7.61 -14.35
CA GLN A 365 8.75 7.80 -15.29
C GLN A 365 8.62 9.02 -16.23
N GLY A 366 8.06 10.10 -15.71
CA GLY A 366 7.87 11.35 -16.49
C GLY A 366 6.54 11.44 -17.25
N CYS A 367 5.77 10.37 -17.34
CA CYS A 367 4.45 10.31 -17.97
C CYS A 367 3.33 10.39 -16.93
N TYR A 368 2.16 10.82 -17.33
CA TYR A 368 0.94 10.72 -16.52
C TYR A 368 0.16 9.48 -16.94
N VAL A 369 -0.18 8.62 -15.98
CA VAL A 369 -0.96 7.40 -16.19
C VAL A 369 -2.22 7.42 -15.35
N VAL A 370 -3.29 6.80 -15.82
CA VAL A 370 -4.54 6.65 -15.07
C VAL A 370 -4.35 5.57 -14.01
N ASN A 371 -4.76 5.82 -12.76
CA ASN A 371 -4.51 4.91 -11.65
C ASN A 371 -5.35 3.62 -11.70
N ASP A 372 -6.47 3.63 -12.39
CA ASP A 372 -7.37 2.49 -12.52
C ASP A 372 -7.43 2.04 -13.99
N SER A 373 -6.91 0.86 -14.28
CA SER A 373 -6.82 0.31 -15.63
C SER A 373 -8.21 0.07 -16.25
N LEU A 374 -9.21 -0.34 -15.45
CA LEU A 374 -10.57 -0.50 -15.93
C LEU A 374 -11.24 0.84 -16.23
N TYR A 375 -10.97 1.88 -15.42
CA TYR A 375 -11.47 3.22 -15.73
C TYR A 375 -10.83 3.78 -17.00
N ARG A 376 -9.52 3.54 -17.19
CA ARG A 376 -8.84 3.89 -18.44
C ARG A 376 -9.46 3.18 -19.64
N GLU A 377 -9.69 1.88 -19.54
CA GLU A 377 -10.30 1.08 -20.62
C GLU A 377 -11.75 1.50 -20.91
N TRP A 378 -12.51 1.82 -19.87
CA TRP A 378 -13.83 2.41 -20.00
C TRP A 378 -13.81 3.75 -20.77
N MET A 379 -12.85 4.63 -20.46
CA MET A 379 -12.65 5.87 -21.21
C MET A 379 -12.22 5.62 -22.66
N ALA A 380 -11.31 4.67 -22.90
CA ALA A 380 -10.82 4.35 -24.24
C ALA A 380 -11.95 3.87 -25.18
N ARG A 381 -12.90 3.10 -24.65
CA ARG A 381 -14.08 2.60 -25.39
C ARG A 381 -15.19 3.64 -25.58
N ARG A 382 -15.10 4.75 -24.90
CA ARG A 382 -16.10 5.81 -25.01
C ARG A 382 -15.80 6.62 -26.29
N THR A 383 -16.75 6.62 -27.21
CA THR A 383 -16.70 7.51 -28.38
C THR A 383 -16.92 8.95 -27.90
N PHE A 384 -15.95 9.80 -28.06
CA PHE A 384 -16.00 11.22 -27.68
C PHE A 384 -16.24 12.11 -28.89
#